data_e0b71d067d4ccdaaa34e4e5adf693d15
#
_entry.id   e0b71d067d4ccdaaa34e4e5adf693d15
#
_cell.length_a   1.000
_cell.length_b   1.000
_cell.length_c   1.000
_cell.angle_alpha   90.00
_cell.angle_beta   90.00
_cell.angle_gamma   90.00
#
_symmetry.space_group_name_H-M   'P 1'
#
loop_
_entity.id
_entity.type
_entity.pdbx_description
1 polymer ?
#
loop_
_entity_poly.entity_id
_entity_poly.type
_entity_poly.pdbx_seq_one_letter_code
_entity_poly.pdbx_strand_id
1 'polypeptide(L)'
;IDASLSRLQTDYIDVYQLHWPDRRMGNFGADGLGYKHYEAETIPILETLKVLSDLVKAGKIRYIGLSNETPWGLSEFIKYSEMLDLPRVVSVQNAYNFLNRTYELGMSEFHHRSQVGLLAYSPLAQGYLSGKYIDGARPVGARTTLFERGDRYETVNANEAIKSYVN
;
A
#
# COMPACT_ATOMS: atom_id res chain seq x y z
N ILE A 1 5.53 -11.72 14.79
CA ILE A 1 4.14 -12.17 14.88
C ILE A 1 3.68 -12.29 16.32
N ASP A 2 4.44 -12.94 17.23
CA ASP A 2 4.00 -13.22 18.61
C ASP A 2 3.68 -11.97 19.42
N ALA A 3 4.48 -10.92 19.27
CA ALA A 3 4.20 -9.62 19.90
C ALA A 3 2.90 -8.96 19.35
N SER A 4 2.56 -9.19 18.09
CA SER A 4 1.29 -8.71 17.50
C SER A 4 0.10 -9.49 18.06
N LEU A 5 0.19 -10.82 18.13
CA LEU A 5 -0.83 -11.68 18.72
C LEU A 5 -1.09 -11.31 20.18
N SER A 6 -0.02 -11.12 20.95
CA SER A 6 -0.12 -10.69 22.36
C SER A 6 -0.82 -9.34 22.50
N ARG A 7 -0.48 -8.34 21.68
CA ARG A 7 -1.13 -7.02 21.74
C ARG A 7 -2.59 -7.06 21.30
N LEU A 8 -2.92 -7.92 20.35
CA LEU A 8 -4.29 -8.08 19.84
C LEU A 8 -5.14 -9.01 20.73
N GLN A 9 -4.52 -9.69 21.70
CA GLN A 9 -5.17 -10.66 22.59
C GLN A 9 -5.89 -11.77 21.81
N THR A 10 -5.23 -12.33 20.80
CA THR A 10 -5.72 -13.40 19.93
C THR A 10 -4.62 -14.39 19.65
N ASP A 11 -4.97 -15.60 19.23
CA ASP A 11 -4.05 -16.66 18.85
C ASP A 11 -3.80 -16.71 17.33
N TYR A 12 -4.57 -15.97 16.53
CA TYR A 12 -4.39 -15.87 15.08
C TYR A 12 -4.70 -14.48 14.53
N ILE A 13 -4.21 -14.18 13.33
CA ILE A 13 -4.51 -12.97 12.55
C ILE A 13 -5.13 -13.40 11.22
N ASP A 14 -6.28 -12.82 10.85
CA ASP A 14 -6.94 -13.16 9.58
C ASP A 14 -6.11 -12.74 8.37
N VAL A 15 -5.63 -11.51 8.32
CA VAL A 15 -4.72 -11.03 7.26
C VAL A 15 -3.49 -10.40 7.90
N TYR A 16 -2.33 -11.04 7.72
CA TYR A 16 -1.06 -10.46 8.12
C TYR A 16 -0.44 -9.73 6.93
N GLN A 17 -0.31 -8.41 7.08
CA GLN A 17 0.09 -7.53 6.00
C GLN A 17 1.52 -7.04 6.17
N LEU A 18 2.38 -7.28 5.17
CA LEU A 18 3.71 -6.68 5.10
C LEU A 18 3.57 -5.20 4.72
N HIS A 19 4.13 -4.31 5.56
CA HIS A 19 3.92 -2.85 5.41
C HIS A 19 4.69 -2.29 4.21
N TRP A 20 5.88 -2.81 3.94
CA TRP A 20 6.79 -2.37 2.89
C TRP A 20 7.55 -3.54 2.29
N PRO A 21 7.88 -3.45 0.99
CA PRO A 21 8.91 -4.32 0.42
C PRO A 21 10.26 -4.09 1.10
N ASP A 22 11.03 -5.15 1.30
CA ASP A 22 12.38 -5.02 1.85
C ASP A 22 13.33 -4.29 0.89
N ARG A 23 13.13 -4.44 -0.41
CA ARG A 23 13.90 -3.72 -1.44
C ARG A 23 13.56 -2.23 -1.47
N ARG A 24 14.60 -1.38 -1.59
CA ARG A 24 14.41 0.07 -1.69
C ARG A 24 13.72 0.44 -3.01
N MET A 25 12.65 1.20 -2.90
CA MET A 25 11.87 1.67 -4.04
C MET A 25 11.50 3.14 -3.87
N GLY A 26 11.47 3.91 -4.98
CA GLY A 26 11.14 5.33 -5.00
C GLY A 26 9.66 5.67 -4.83
N ASN A 27 8.86 4.81 -4.20
CA ASN A 27 7.40 4.94 -4.17
C ASN A 27 6.86 6.11 -3.33
N PHE A 28 7.70 6.80 -2.53
CA PHE A 28 7.24 7.79 -1.56
C PHE A 28 7.76 9.22 -1.78
N GLY A 29 8.05 9.56 -3.01
CA GLY A 29 8.14 10.96 -3.39
C GLY A 29 9.41 11.72 -3.03
N ALA A 30 10.37 11.13 -2.31
CA ALA A 30 11.66 11.79 -2.08
C ALA A 30 12.53 11.83 -3.36
N ASP A 31 12.32 10.87 -4.25
CA ASP A 31 13.14 10.69 -5.47
C ASP A 31 12.37 11.03 -6.78
N GLY A 32 11.16 11.62 -6.67
CA GLY A 32 10.31 11.96 -7.82
C GLY A 32 9.47 10.79 -8.35
N LEU A 33 8.79 11.02 -9.49
CA LEU A 33 8.05 10.00 -10.21
C LEU A 33 9.01 9.20 -11.10
N GLY A 34 9.03 7.88 -10.89
CA GLY A 34 9.80 6.97 -11.75
C GLY A 34 10.57 5.92 -10.98
N TYR A 35 10.99 4.89 -11.71
CA TYR A 35 11.79 3.83 -11.15
C TYR A 35 13.26 4.26 -11.03
N LYS A 36 13.84 4.01 -9.86
CA LYS A 36 15.27 4.11 -9.63
C LYS A 36 15.76 2.78 -9.07
N HIS A 37 16.78 2.22 -9.70
CA HIS A 37 17.43 1.02 -9.21
C HIS A 37 18.39 1.36 -8.08
N TYR A 38 18.38 0.54 -7.03
CA TYR A 38 19.29 0.66 -5.90
C TYR A 38 20.00 -0.67 -5.68
N GLU A 39 21.32 -0.64 -5.75
CA GLU A 39 22.17 -1.75 -5.33
C GLU A 39 22.11 -1.82 -3.79
N ALA A 40 21.45 -2.82 -3.26
CA ALA A 40 21.37 -3.05 -1.82
C ALA A 40 21.13 -4.54 -1.55
N GLU A 41 21.69 -5.05 -0.46
CA GLU A 41 21.29 -6.35 0.06
C GLU A 41 19.82 -6.30 0.50
N THR A 42 19.06 -7.26 0.05
CA THR A 42 17.63 -7.38 0.37
C THR A 42 17.29 -8.83 0.70
N ILE A 43 16.27 -9.03 1.52
CA ILE A 43 15.73 -10.37 1.75
C ILE A 43 14.94 -10.79 0.50
N PRO A 44 15.27 -11.93 -0.13
CA PRO A 44 14.55 -12.43 -1.30
C PRO A 44 13.06 -12.65 -0.99
N ILE A 45 12.19 -12.31 -1.94
CA ILE A 45 10.73 -12.49 -1.80
C ILE A 45 10.40 -13.94 -1.44
N LEU A 46 11.08 -14.91 -2.06
CA LEU A 46 10.85 -16.33 -1.78
C LEU A 46 11.16 -16.70 -0.32
N GLU A 47 12.21 -16.14 0.26
CA GLU A 47 12.54 -16.37 1.66
C GLU A 47 11.44 -15.82 2.59
N THR A 48 11.03 -14.60 2.35
CA THR A 48 9.91 -13.98 3.08
C THR A 48 8.62 -14.82 2.95
N LEU A 49 8.30 -15.28 1.74
CA LEU A 49 7.09 -16.07 1.50
C LEU A 49 7.14 -17.43 2.19
N LYS A 50 8.31 -18.08 2.27
CA LYS A 50 8.48 -19.34 3.04
C LYS A 50 8.21 -19.12 4.53
N VAL A 51 8.74 -18.06 5.13
CA VAL A 51 8.47 -17.74 6.54
C VAL A 51 6.98 -17.48 6.78
N LEU A 52 6.33 -16.75 5.87
CA LEU A 52 4.88 -16.53 5.95
C LEU A 52 4.09 -17.84 5.80
N SER A 53 4.54 -18.76 4.93
CA SER A 53 3.95 -20.09 4.79
C SER A 53 4.03 -20.89 6.10
N ASP A 54 5.15 -20.83 6.80
CA ASP A 54 5.30 -21.51 8.08
C ASP A 54 4.37 -20.94 9.15
N LEU A 55 4.12 -19.62 9.13
CA LEU A 55 3.15 -18.98 10.01
C LEU A 55 1.70 -19.38 9.68
N VAL A 56 1.38 -19.57 8.40
CA VAL A 56 0.07 -20.10 7.97
C VAL A 56 -0.10 -21.54 8.46
N LYS A 57 0.90 -22.40 8.24
CA LYS A 57 0.89 -23.81 8.71
C LYS A 57 0.78 -23.91 10.23
N ALA A 58 1.41 -22.98 10.95
CA ALA A 58 1.31 -22.91 12.41
C ALA A 58 -0.03 -22.35 12.92
N GLY A 59 -0.94 -21.92 12.02
CA GLY A 59 -2.24 -21.36 12.37
C GLY A 59 -2.18 -19.94 12.95
N LYS A 60 -1.01 -19.31 12.97
CA LYS A 60 -0.83 -17.94 13.51
C LYS A 60 -1.36 -16.84 12.59
N ILE A 61 -1.41 -17.09 11.28
CA ILE A 61 -2.03 -16.22 10.28
C ILE A 61 -2.85 -17.06 9.31
N ARG A 62 -3.92 -16.47 8.76
CA ARG A 62 -4.77 -17.15 7.77
C ARG A 62 -4.39 -16.76 6.35
N TYR A 63 -4.22 -15.49 6.10
CA TYR A 63 -3.95 -14.94 4.77
C TYR A 63 -2.79 -13.94 4.81
N ILE A 64 -2.16 -13.77 3.65
CA ILE A 64 -1.05 -12.83 3.44
C ILE A 64 -1.56 -11.61 2.69
N GLY A 65 -1.29 -10.42 3.23
CA GLY A 65 -1.44 -9.14 2.55
C GLY A 65 -0.09 -8.48 2.30
N LEU A 66 -0.03 -7.61 1.31
CA LEU A 66 1.12 -6.73 1.05
C LEU A 66 0.70 -5.27 1.14
N SER A 67 1.65 -4.37 1.26
CA SER A 67 1.40 -2.93 1.17
C SER A 67 2.55 -2.25 0.45
N ASN A 68 2.23 -1.18 -0.28
CA ASN A 68 3.22 -0.39 -1.02
C ASN A 68 4.00 -1.21 -2.04
N GLU A 69 3.38 -2.27 -2.53
CA GLU A 69 4.01 -3.20 -3.45
C GLU A 69 3.87 -2.74 -4.91
N THR A 70 4.82 -3.15 -5.74
CA THR A 70 4.84 -2.89 -7.19
C THR A 70 4.25 -4.06 -7.97
N PRO A 71 3.87 -3.87 -9.25
CA PRO A 71 3.45 -4.98 -10.12
C PRO A 71 4.49 -6.11 -10.16
N TRP A 72 5.79 -5.76 -10.26
CA TRP A 72 6.87 -6.75 -10.29
C TRP A 72 6.91 -7.57 -8.99
N GLY A 73 6.91 -6.94 -7.83
CA GLY A 73 7.00 -7.68 -6.58
C GLY A 73 5.78 -8.54 -6.32
N LEU A 74 4.57 -8.04 -6.61
CA LEU A 74 3.36 -8.84 -6.53
C LEU A 74 3.42 -10.04 -7.50
N SER A 75 3.93 -9.85 -8.72
CA SER A 75 4.08 -10.95 -9.68
C SER A 75 5.04 -12.04 -9.17
N GLU A 76 6.13 -11.67 -8.51
CA GLU A 76 7.06 -12.64 -7.92
C GLU A 76 6.42 -13.41 -6.75
N PHE A 77 5.64 -12.75 -5.87
CA PHE A 77 4.89 -13.44 -4.83
C PHE A 77 3.91 -14.45 -5.41
N ILE A 78 3.11 -14.08 -6.42
CA ILE A 78 2.15 -14.97 -7.07
C ILE A 78 2.85 -16.13 -7.77
N LYS A 79 3.90 -15.84 -8.54
CA LYS A 79 4.70 -16.85 -9.23
C LYS A 79 5.25 -17.92 -8.26
N TYR A 80 5.87 -17.50 -7.15
CA TYR A 80 6.39 -18.45 -6.17
C TYR A 80 5.29 -19.22 -5.45
N SER A 81 4.14 -18.58 -5.19
CA SER A 81 2.98 -19.28 -4.62
C SER A 81 2.51 -20.41 -5.53
N GLU A 82 2.39 -20.14 -6.83
CA GLU A 82 1.92 -21.12 -7.82
C GLU A 82 2.95 -22.22 -8.12
N MET A 83 4.23 -21.87 -8.25
CA MET A 83 5.29 -22.81 -8.57
C MET A 83 5.62 -23.79 -7.42
N LEU A 84 5.45 -23.36 -6.17
CA LEU A 84 5.93 -24.08 -5.00
C LEU A 84 4.80 -24.46 -4.02
N ASP A 85 3.55 -24.30 -4.43
CA ASP A 85 2.36 -24.57 -3.61
C ASP A 85 2.41 -23.85 -2.25
N LEU A 86 2.78 -22.56 -2.28
CA LEU A 86 2.84 -21.71 -1.09
C LEU A 86 1.58 -20.82 -0.99
N PRO A 87 1.23 -20.30 0.20
CA PRO A 87 0.08 -19.44 0.37
C PRO A 87 0.09 -18.22 -0.56
N ARG A 88 -1.05 -17.92 -1.19
CA ARG A 88 -1.20 -16.75 -2.06
C ARG A 88 -1.40 -15.47 -1.28
N VAL A 89 -0.92 -14.37 -1.85
CA VAL A 89 -1.31 -13.01 -1.44
C VAL A 89 -2.76 -12.77 -1.83
N VAL A 90 -3.57 -12.29 -0.88
CA VAL A 90 -5.01 -12.04 -1.10
C VAL A 90 -5.33 -10.56 -1.30
N SER A 91 -4.48 -9.66 -0.81
CA SER A 91 -4.69 -8.22 -0.92
C SER A 91 -3.39 -7.43 -0.99
N VAL A 92 -3.45 -6.27 -1.62
CA VAL A 92 -2.38 -5.26 -1.56
C VAL A 92 -2.97 -3.92 -1.14
N GLN A 93 -2.36 -3.28 -0.15
CA GLN A 93 -2.75 -1.95 0.28
C GLN A 93 -1.82 -0.90 -0.34
N ASN A 94 -2.33 -0.16 -1.31
CA ASN A 94 -1.61 0.88 -2.04
C ASN A 94 -2.35 2.22 -2.05
N ALA A 95 -1.61 3.32 -2.29
CA ALA A 95 -2.20 4.64 -2.47
C ALA A 95 -3.10 4.65 -3.71
N TYR A 96 -4.37 5.01 -3.53
CA TYR A 96 -5.28 5.18 -4.64
C TYR A 96 -6.41 6.15 -4.29
N ASN A 97 -6.55 7.20 -5.08
CA ASN A 97 -7.64 8.18 -5.00
C ASN A 97 -7.67 9.00 -6.29
N PHE A 98 -8.64 9.89 -6.45
CA PHE A 98 -8.78 10.71 -7.66
C PHE A 98 -7.58 11.63 -7.97
N LEU A 99 -6.78 12.01 -6.96
CA LEU A 99 -5.57 12.82 -7.15
C LEU A 99 -4.30 11.97 -7.33
N ASN A 100 -4.37 10.66 -7.05
CA ASN A 100 -3.27 9.71 -7.25
C ASN A 100 -3.79 8.43 -7.88
N ARG A 101 -3.70 8.36 -9.19
CA ARG A 101 -4.18 7.24 -10.00
C ARG A 101 -3.05 6.36 -10.55
N THR A 102 -1.84 6.46 -9.98
CA THR A 102 -0.67 5.68 -10.42
C THR A 102 -0.89 4.17 -10.34
N TYR A 103 -1.76 3.72 -9.42
CA TYR A 103 -2.20 2.33 -9.32
C TYR A 103 -2.76 1.78 -10.65
N GLU A 104 -3.46 2.61 -11.42
CA GLU A 104 -4.10 2.18 -12.67
C GLU A 104 -3.09 1.85 -13.78
N LEU A 105 -1.86 2.39 -13.71
CA LEU A 105 -0.86 2.24 -14.77
C LEU A 105 -0.25 0.82 -14.90
N GLY A 106 -0.52 -0.08 -13.98
CA GLY A 106 0.00 -1.43 -14.07
C GLY A 106 -0.53 -2.39 -13.02
N MET A 107 -0.99 -1.88 -11.88
CA MET A 107 -1.49 -2.71 -10.79
C MET A 107 -2.94 -3.17 -11.03
N SER A 108 -3.79 -2.32 -11.62
CA SER A 108 -5.22 -2.62 -11.76
C SER A 108 -5.46 -3.86 -12.64
N GLU A 109 -4.81 -3.96 -13.80
CA GLU A 109 -4.93 -5.13 -14.66
C GLU A 109 -4.36 -6.38 -13.98
N PHE A 110 -3.18 -6.24 -13.35
CA PHE A 110 -2.54 -7.37 -12.66
C PHE A 110 -3.42 -7.88 -11.51
N HIS A 111 -3.96 -6.98 -10.68
CA HIS A 111 -4.88 -7.34 -9.60
C HIS A 111 -6.13 -8.06 -10.11
N HIS A 112 -6.74 -7.54 -11.18
CA HIS A 112 -7.91 -8.16 -11.80
C HIS A 112 -7.61 -9.59 -12.29
N ARG A 113 -6.51 -9.78 -13.02
CA ARG A 113 -6.13 -11.08 -13.58
C ARG A 113 -5.68 -12.07 -12.51
N SER A 114 -4.96 -11.62 -11.51
CA SER A 114 -4.49 -12.46 -10.40
C SER A 114 -5.50 -12.60 -9.25
N GLN A 115 -6.64 -11.93 -9.32
CA GLN A 115 -7.69 -11.94 -8.30
C GLN A 115 -7.17 -11.54 -6.90
N VAL A 116 -6.29 -10.53 -6.85
CA VAL A 116 -5.80 -9.93 -5.62
C VAL A 116 -6.58 -8.65 -5.32
N GLY A 117 -7.08 -8.50 -4.10
CA GLY A 117 -7.88 -7.35 -3.70
C GLY A 117 -7.03 -6.09 -3.48
N LEU A 118 -7.59 -4.90 -3.80
CA LEU A 118 -7.01 -3.62 -3.42
C LEU A 118 -7.62 -3.11 -2.12
N LEU A 119 -6.76 -2.71 -1.17
CA LEU A 119 -7.10 -1.88 -0.03
C LEU A 119 -6.54 -0.47 -0.31
N ALA A 120 -7.40 0.46 -0.75
CA ALA A 120 -6.95 1.81 -1.07
C ALA A 120 -6.64 2.61 0.20
N TYR A 121 -5.41 3.08 0.37
CA TYR A 121 -5.14 4.04 1.43
C TYR A 121 -5.18 5.48 0.93
N SER A 122 -5.47 6.42 1.83
CA SER A 122 -5.74 7.83 1.54
C SER A 122 -6.84 8.05 0.48
N PRO A 123 -8.00 7.36 0.56
CA PRO A 123 -9.05 7.48 -0.45
C PRO A 123 -9.60 8.90 -0.57
N LEU A 124 -9.55 9.70 0.50
CA LEU A 124 -9.90 11.12 0.51
C LEU A 124 -8.67 12.04 0.35
N ALA A 125 -7.53 11.52 -0.14
CA ALA A 125 -6.31 12.32 -0.34
C ALA A 125 -5.94 13.15 0.90
N GLN A 126 -5.87 12.51 2.09
CA GLN A 126 -5.62 13.18 3.38
C GLN A 126 -6.67 14.24 3.77
N GLY A 127 -7.84 14.19 3.15
CA GLY A 127 -8.96 15.10 3.40
C GLY A 127 -9.14 16.17 2.32
N TYR A 128 -8.25 16.27 1.34
CA TYR A 128 -8.41 17.24 0.24
C TYR A 128 -9.68 16.99 -0.57
N LEU A 129 -10.00 15.74 -0.89
CA LEU A 129 -11.22 15.37 -1.63
C LEU A 129 -12.52 15.57 -0.85
N SER A 130 -12.46 15.97 0.42
CA SER A 130 -13.66 16.41 1.15
C SER A 130 -14.03 17.87 0.89
N GLY A 131 -13.23 18.61 0.15
CA GLY A 131 -13.43 20.03 -0.13
C GLY A 131 -13.00 20.99 1.00
N LYS A 132 -12.67 20.49 2.21
CA LYS A 132 -12.41 21.35 3.39
C LYS A 132 -11.16 22.22 3.31
N TYR A 133 -10.29 21.99 2.32
CA TYR A 133 -9.07 22.77 2.10
C TYR A 133 -9.14 23.64 0.84
N ILE A 134 -10.30 23.74 0.19
CA ILE A 134 -10.49 24.56 -1.01
C ILE A 134 -10.10 26.01 -0.70
N ASP A 135 -9.48 26.65 -1.67
CA ASP A 135 -9.01 28.06 -1.60
C ASP A 135 -8.02 28.33 -0.45
N GLY A 136 -7.24 27.31 -0.07
CA GLY A 136 -6.24 27.43 0.99
C GLY A 136 -6.79 27.39 2.41
N ALA A 137 -8.05 27.03 2.59
CA ALA A 137 -8.64 26.92 3.93
C ALA A 137 -7.86 25.95 4.84
N ARG A 138 -7.71 26.32 6.10
CA ARG A 138 -7.03 25.52 7.13
C ARG A 138 -7.95 25.37 8.36
N PRO A 139 -8.97 24.51 8.32
CA PRO A 139 -9.90 24.34 9.43
C PRO A 139 -9.19 23.87 10.71
N VAL A 140 -9.59 24.41 11.85
CA VAL A 140 -9.05 24.01 13.16
C VAL A 140 -9.26 22.50 13.37
N GLY A 141 -8.22 21.80 13.85
CA GLY A 141 -8.26 20.36 14.08
C GLY A 141 -8.16 19.49 12.83
N ALA A 142 -8.13 20.07 11.63
CA ALA A 142 -7.92 19.31 10.41
C ALA A 142 -6.47 18.84 10.26
N ARG A 143 -6.27 17.68 9.62
CA ARG A 143 -4.96 17.01 9.54
C ARG A 143 -3.84 17.91 9.01
N THR A 144 -4.05 18.57 7.86
CA THR A 144 -3.01 19.43 7.27
C THR A 144 -2.84 20.78 7.99
N THR A 145 -3.79 21.14 8.84
CA THR A 145 -3.66 22.30 9.75
C THR A 145 -2.82 21.96 10.97
N LEU A 146 -2.94 20.72 11.47
CA LEU A 146 -2.20 20.24 12.65
C LEU A 146 -0.77 19.78 12.33
N PHE A 147 -0.55 19.28 11.12
CA PHE A 147 0.72 18.70 10.69
C PHE A 147 1.20 19.36 9.41
N GLU A 148 2.21 20.22 9.51
CA GLU A 148 2.83 20.90 8.37
C GLU A 148 3.59 19.97 7.42
N ARG A 149 3.81 18.73 7.81
CA ARG A 149 4.51 17.73 6.99
C ARG A 149 3.55 17.00 6.05
N GLY A 150 3.85 17.11 4.76
CA GLY A 150 3.36 16.16 3.77
C GLY A 150 2.05 16.54 3.12
N ASP A 151 1.99 17.75 2.61
CA ASP A 151 0.98 18.14 1.63
C ASP A 151 1.24 17.43 0.29
N ARG A 152 1.28 16.08 0.38
CA ARG A 152 1.48 15.17 -0.75
C ARG A 152 0.51 15.46 -1.90
N TYR A 153 -0.64 16.01 -1.56
CA TYR A 153 -1.72 16.31 -2.50
C TYR A 153 -1.94 17.81 -2.69
N GLU A 154 -1.14 18.67 -2.05
CA GLU A 154 -1.16 20.10 -2.27
C GLU A 154 -0.30 20.44 -3.50
N THR A 155 -0.92 20.43 -4.67
CA THR A 155 -0.28 20.86 -5.92
C THR A 155 -0.96 22.12 -6.43
N VAL A 156 -0.27 22.88 -7.29
CA VAL A 156 -0.81 24.13 -7.89
C VAL A 156 -2.17 23.89 -8.55
N ASN A 157 -2.41 22.71 -9.08
CA ASN A 157 -3.67 22.36 -9.76
C ASN A 157 -4.63 21.54 -8.88
N ALA A 158 -4.28 21.25 -7.62
CA ALA A 158 -5.11 20.41 -6.76
C ALA A 158 -6.48 21.05 -6.48
N ASN A 159 -6.52 22.36 -6.26
CA ASN A 159 -7.77 23.07 -6.01
C ASN A 159 -8.75 22.97 -7.18
N GLU A 160 -8.29 23.12 -8.43
CA GLU A 160 -9.13 22.99 -9.62
C GLU A 160 -9.65 21.57 -9.78
N ALA A 161 -8.78 20.58 -9.64
CA ALA A 161 -9.17 19.17 -9.68
C ALA A 161 -10.17 18.83 -8.56
N ILE A 162 -9.91 19.31 -7.33
CA ILE A 162 -10.80 19.06 -6.18
C ILE A 162 -12.16 19.70 -6.42
N LYS A 163 -12.23 20.95 -6.89
CA LYS A 163 -13.49 21.62 -7.23
C LYS A 163 -14.30 20.84 -8.26
N SER A 164 -13.64 20.25 -9.26
CA SER A 164 -14.32 19.43 -10.28
C SER A 164 -14.88 18.10 -9.76
N TYR A 165 -14.38 17.58 -8.64
CA TYR A 165 -14.85 16.33 -8.03
C TYR A 165 -15.85 16.55 -6.89
N VAL A 166 -15.89 17.74 -6.30
CA VAL A 166 -16.72 18.04 -5.10
C VAL A 166 -17.98 18.82 -5.46
N ASN A 167 -18.01 19.53 -6.60
CA ASN A 167 -19.18 20.20 -7.16
C ASN A 167 -19.92 19.28 -8.14
#